data_652ab782f162b0f2bacacb8dbe5a3ca2
#
_entry.id   652ab782f162b0f2bacacb8dbe5a3ca2
#
_cell.length_a   1.000
_cell.length_b   1.000
_cell.length_c   1.000
_cell.angle_alpha   90.00
_cell.angle_beta   90.00
_cell.angle_gamma   90.00
#
_symmetry.space_group_name_H-M   'P 1'
#
loop_
_entity.id
_entity.type
_entity.pdbx_description
1 polymer ?
#
loop_
_entity_poly.entity_id
_entity_poly.type
_entity_poly.pdbx_seq_one_letter_code
_entity_poly.pdbx_strand_id
1 'polypeptide(L)' 'MCLAIPSKILSVKGYTAEIDVGGNTKEVNITLTPEAKAGDYVLVHAGFTLQVIDEKYAEEIFDAWEEAYAALQR' A
#
# COMPACT_ATOMS: atom_id res chain seq x y z
N MET A 1 -1.39 -0.82 -17.35
CA MET A 1 -1.22 0.34 -16.48
C MET A 1 -1.08 -0.13 -15.03
N CYS A 2 -0.06 0.34 -14.39
CA CYS A 2 0.25 -0.06 -13.03
C CYS A 2 -0.54 0.81 -12.05
N LEU A 3 -1.43 0.21 -11.28
CA LEU A 3 -2.18 0.92 -10.24
C LEU A 3 -1.63 0.50 -8.88
N ALA A 4 -0.68 1.28 -8.39
CA ALA A 4 -0.13 1.05 -7.07
C ALA A 4 -1.06 1.68 -6.03
N ILE A 5 -1.55 0.88 -5.10
CA ILE A 5 -2.44 1.34 -4.05
C ILE A 5 -1.66 1.35 -2.74
N PRO A 6 -1.68 2.46 -1.99
CA PRO A 6 -1.03 2.49 -0.69
C PRO A 6 -1.66 1.47 0.26
N SER A 7 -0.82 0.72 0.94
CA SER A 7 -1.26 -0.29 1.90
C SER A 7 -0.42 -0.18 3.16
N LYS A 8 -1.05 -0.39 4.30
CA LYS A 8 -0.36 -0.31 5.57
C LYS A 8 0.22 -1.67 5.94
N ILE A 9 1.50 -1.67 6.31
CA ILE A 9 2.15 -2.89 6.79
C ILE A 9 1.72 -3.16 8.22
N LEU A 10 1.21 -4.36 8.45
CA LEU A 10 0.78 -4.82 9.77
C LEU A 10 1.91 -5.52 10.51
N SER A 11 2.68 -6.34 9.80
CA SER A 11 3.81 -7.05 10.37
C SER A 11 4.81 -7.41 9.28
N VAL A 12 6.05 -7.63 9.66
CA VAL A 12 7.14 -8.00 8.74
C VAL A 12 7.79 -9.28 9.25
N LYS A 13 8.07 -10.18 8.33
CA LYS A 13 8.77 -11.43 8.62
C LYS A 13 9.73 -11.76 7.48
N GLY A 14 11.03 -11.53 7.71
CA GLY A 14 12.03 -11.75 6.67
C GLY A 14 11.79 -10.84 5.46
N TYR A 15 11.59 -11.43 4.30
CA TYR A 15 11.35 -10.70 3.06
C TYR A 15 9.87 -10.58 2.72
N THR A 16 8.99 -10.97 3.64
CA THR A 16 7.55 -10.85 3.44
C THR A 16 6.94 -9.97 4.52
N ALA A 17 5.78 -9.44 4.21
CA ALA A 17 5.02 -8.62 5.17
C ALA A 17 3.54 -8.88 4.97
N GLU A 18 2.79 -8.71 6.04
CA GLU A 18 1.33 -8.69 5.95
C GLU A 18 0.87 -7.26 5.83
N ILE A 19 -0.02 -7.01 4.90
CA ILE A 19 -0.58 -5.68 4.68
C ILE A 19 -2.09 -5.72 4.82
N ASP A 20 -2.66 -4.57 5.16
CA ASP A 20 -4.10 -4.38 5.19
C ASP A 20 -4.56 -3.81 3.85
N VAL A 21 -5.45 -4.51 3.19
CA VAL A 21 -6.06 -4.08 1.93
C VAL A 21 -7.57 -4.07 2.11
N GLY A 22 -8.11 -2.89 2.45
CA GLY A 22 -9.54 -2.73 2.61
C GLY A 22 -10.15 -3.64 3.67
N GLY A 23 -9.45 -3.86 4.77
CA GLY A 23 -9.91 -4.73 5.86
C GLY A 23 -9.48 -6.18 5.73
N ASN A 24 -8.90 -6.55 4.60
CA ASN A 24 -8.36 -7.90 4.38
C ASN A 24 -6.86 -7.90 4.52
N THR A 25 -6.32 -8.99 5.06
CA THR A 25 -4.87 -9.14 5.21
C THR A 25 -4.32 -9.92 4.03
N LYS A 26 -3.25 -9.42 3.43
CA LYS A 26 -2.54 -10.10 2.35
C LYS A 26 -1.05 -10.14 2.63
N GLU A 27 -0.39 -11.17 2.14
CA GLU A 27 1.07 -11.28 2.22
C GLU A 27 1.69 -10.71 0.95
N VAL A 28 2.73 -9.91 1.13
CA VAL A 28 3.47 -9.31 0.01
C VAL A 28 4.96 -9.51 0.22
N ASN A 29 5.72 -9.38 -0.86
CA ASN A 29 7.17 -9.49 -0.83
C ASN A 29 7.76 -8.09 -0.70
N ILE A 30 8.65 -7.88 0.28
CA ILE A 30 9.29 -6.59 0.55
C ILE A 30 10.75 -6.54 0.13
N THR A 31 11.17 -7.44 -0.76
CA THR A 31 12.57 -7.47 -1.22
C THR A 31 13.03 -6.13 -1.80
N LEU A 32 12.14 -5.41 -2.48
CA LEU A 32 12.45 -4.12 -3.09
C LEU A 32 12.43 -2.97 -2.08
N THR A 33 11.85 -3.18 -0.90
CA THR A 33 11.78 -2.18 0.17
C THR A 33 12.20 -2.82 1.49
N PRO A 34 13.47 -3.24 1.61
CA PRO A 34 13.91 -3.98 2.80
C PRO A 34 13.84 -3.15 4.09
N GLU A 35 13.78 -1.84 3.96
CA GLU A 35 13.66 -0.93 5.10
C GLU A 35 12.23 -0.85 5.64
N ALA A 36 11.25 -1.43 4.97
CA ALA A 36 9.84 -1.35 5.38
C ALA A 36 9.62 -2.04 6.73
N LYS A 37 8.77 -1.45 7.54
CA LYS A 37 8.47 -1.96 8.89
C LYS A 37 6.98 -1.81 9.20
N ALA A 38 6.53 -2.50 10.24
CA ALA A 38 5.14 -2.40 10.70
C ALA A 38 4.76 -0.94 10.96
N GLY A 39 3.60 -0.56 10.47
CA GLY A 39 3.10 0.81 10.58
C GLY A 39 3.41 1.66 9.36
N ASP A 40 4.35 1.26 8.50
CA ASP A 40 4.67 2.00 7.29
C ASP A 40 3.60 1.80 6.22
N TYR A 41 3.44 2.80 5.36
CA TYR A 41 2.65 2.67 4.15
C TYR A 41 3.57 2.36 2.98
N VAL A 42 3.12 1.47 2.11
CA VAL A 42 3.89 1.06 0.93
C VAL A 42 2.99 1.04 -0.29
N LEU A 43 3.59 1.27 -1.45
CA LEU A 43 2.91 1.06 -2.72
C LEU A 43 3.15 -0.39 -3.15
N VAL A 44 2.06 -1.08 -3.48
CA VAL A 44 2.11 -2.50 -3.83
C VAL A 44 1.64 -2.71 -5.26
N HIS A 45 2.36 -3.55 -5.99
CA HIS A 45 1.98 -3.96 -7.34
C HIS A 45 2.42 -5.40 -7.56
N ALA A 46 1.50 -6.23 -8.03
CA ALA A 46 1.77 -7.63 -8.37
C ALA A 46 2.40 -8.43 -7.21
N GLY A 47 2.02 -8.11 -5.97
CA GLY A 47 2.52 -8.83 -4.80
C GLY A 47 3.86 -8.34 -4.26
N PHE A 48 4.44 -7.29 -4.87
CA PHE A 48 5.69 -6.69 -4.43
C PHE A 48 5.45 -5.28 -3.93
N THR A 49 6.16 -4.90 -2.88
CA THR A 49 6.17 -3.50 -2.47
C THR A 49 7.18 -2.74 -3.32
N LEU A 50 6.77 -1.61 -3.86
CA LEU A 50 7.62 -0.81 -4.77
C LEU A 50 8.35 0.30 -4.06
N GLN A 51 7.73 0.89 -3.05
CA GLN A 51 8.26 2.07 -2.39
C GLN A 51 7.56 2.26 -1.05
N VAL A 52 8.35 2.64 -0.04
CA VAL A 52 7.80 3.10 1.24
C VAL A 52 7.43 4.56 1.06
N ILE A 53 6.23 4.92 1.46
CA ILE A 53 5.73 6.30 1.39
C ILE A 53 5.34 6.76 2.78
N ASP A 54 5.30 8.08 2.99
CA ASP A 54 4.84 8.58 4.27
C ASP A 54 3.31 8.58 4.35
N GLU A 55 2.80 8.66 5.56
CA GLU A 55 1.37 8.60 5.83
C GLU A 55 0.61 9.72 5.13
N LYS A 56 1.18 10.91 5.12
CA LYS A 56 0.55 12.07 4.50
C LYS A 56 0.39 11.88 2.99
N TYR A 57 1.42 11.33 2.35
CA TYR A 57 1.37 11.05 0.93
C TYR A 57 0.33 9.97 0.62
N ALA A 58 0.24 8.95 1.49
CA ALA A 58 -0.78 7.91 1.35
C ALA A 58 -2.18 8.49 1.45
N GLU A 59 -2.41 9.41 2.39
CA GLU A 59 -3.71 10.08 2.52
C GLU A 59 -4.07 10.87 1.28
N GLU A 60 -3.12 11.57 0.68
CA GLU A 60 -3.35 12.32 -0.55
C GLU A 60 -3.75 11.40 -1.71
N ILE A 61 -3.12 10.23 -1.80
CA ILE A 61 -3.48 9.25 -2.83
C ILE A 61 -4.88 8.70 -2.59
N PHE A 62 -5.22 8.38 -1.36
CA PHE A 62 -6.57 7.90 -1.02
C PHE A 62 -7.62 8.95 -1.33
N ASP A 63 -7.35 10.22 -1.03
CA ASP A 63 -8.27 11.31 -1.33
C ASP A 63 -8.49 11.44 -2.84
N ALA A 64 -7.41 11.32 -3.62
CA ALA A 64 -7.52 11.37 -5.08
C ALA A 64 -8.35 10.21 -5.62
N TRP A 65 -8.18 9.01 -5.08
CA TRP A 65 -8.99 7.86 -5.47
C TRP A 65 -10.46 8.05 -5.11
N GLU A 66 -10.73 8.61 -3.93
CA GLU A 66 -12.08 8.89 -3.49
C GLU A 66 -12.78 9.89 -4.41
N GLU A 67 -12.08 10.95 -4.80
CA GLU A 67 -12.61 11.93 -5.75
C GLU A 67 -12.91 11.32 -7.11
N ALA A 68 -11.99 10.49 -7.61
CA ALA A 68 -12.18 9.81 -8.89
C ALA A 68 -13.38 8.88 -8.84
N TYR A 69 -13.52 8.14 -7.75
CA TYR A 69 -14.64 7.24 -7.57
C TYR A 69 -15.96 8.01 -7.50
N ALA A 70 -16.00 9.11 -6.75
CA ALA A 70 -17.19 9.95 -6.66
C ALA A 70 -17.59 10.51 -8.02
N ALA A 71 -16.61 10.89 -8.84
CA ALA A 71 -16.89 11.40 -10.19
C ALA A 71 -17.53 10.33 -11.08
N LEU A 72 -17.16 9.06 -10.89
CA LEU A 72 -17.73 7.96 -11.66
C LEU A 72 -19.14 7.60 -11.24
N GLN A 73 -19.56 8.05 -10.06
CA GLN A 73 -20.89 7.75 -9.51
C GLN A 73 -21.96 8.74 -9.99
N ARG A 74 -21.60 9.73 -10.74
CA ARG A 74 -22.54 10.75 -11.25
C ARG A 74 -23.41 10.24 -12.38
#